data_369937bbc7d9c7f7174585587a5742fd
#
_entry.id   369937bbc7d9c7f7174585587a5742fd
#
_cell.length_a   1.000
_cell.length_b   1.000
_cell.length_c   1.000
_cell.angle_alpha   90.00
_cell.angle_beta   90.00
_cell.angle_gamma   90.00
#
_symmetry.space_group_name_H-M   'P 1'
#
loop_
_entity.id
_entity.type
_entity.pdbx_description
1 polymer ?
#
loop_
_entity_poly.entity_id
_entity_poly.type
_entity_poly.pdbx_seq_one_letter_code
_entity_poly.pdbx_strand_id
1 'polypeptide(L)'
;LLTSFTFSPETKFKNTNDRVIATVTYSNSGSEASFDVSDVVTTKINMINPSKFSFGAGIGEAKKWLIGTDITFINNKKLINRFDMGSAVSFENSTRIAVGGYYVPKYDSFSNYLNRIVYRAGFKYENTGLVINNTSINDYGMNFGLGLPVGLSRINLGVEFGRKGTTSNNLIEENYFNLSIGLSLNDIWFKKGKID
;
A
#
# COMPACT_ATOMS: atom_id res chain seq x y z
N LEU A 1 -5.50 25.81 -0.42
CA LEU A 1 -5.57 24.90 0.73
C LEU A 1 -6.47 23.73 0.38
N LEU A 2 -6.00 22.52 0.63
CA LEU A 2 -6.75 21.27 0.47
C LEU A 2 -6.78 20.58 1.82
N THR A 3 -7.94 20.01 2.18
CA THR A 3 -8.09 19.20 3.39
C THR A 3 -8.94 17.98 3.07
N SER A 4 -8.65 16.87 3.70
CA SER A 4 -9.41 15.63 3.57
C SER A 4 -9.60 14.96 4.92
N PHE A 5 -10.73 14.29 5.08
CA PHE A 5 -11.03 13.42 6.20
C PHE A 5 -11.69 12.15 5.68
N THR A 6 -11.22 11.01 6.13
CA THR A 6 -11.82 9.72 5.79
C THR A 6 -11.98 8.89 7.05
N PHE A 7 -13.14 8.28 7.21
CA PHE A 7 -13.45 7.36 8.28
C PHE A 7 -14.01 6.06 7.70
N SER A 8 -13.42 4.93 8.11
CA SER A 8 -13.92 3.59 7.85
C SER A 8 -14.26 2.93 9.18
N PRO A 9 -15.52 2.56 9.44
CA PRO A 9 -15.91 1.92 10.68
C PRO A 9 -15.38 0.50 10.78
N GLU A 10 -15.27 -0.01 12.02
CA GLU A 10 -14.97 -1.42 12.29
C GLU A 10 -16.05 -2.32 11.66
N THR A 11 -15.63 -3.34 10.95
CA THR A 11 -16.53 -4.34 10.35
C THR A 11 -16.15 -5.73 10.85
N LYS A 12 -17.16 -6.53 11.24
CA LYS A 12 -16.97 -7.90 11.70
C LYS A 12 -17.49 -8.87 10.65
N PHE A 13 -16.73 -9.90 10.35
CA PHE A 13 -17.15 -10.97 9.47
C PHE A 13 -16.75 -12.34 10.03
N LYS A 14 -17.61 -13.33 9.77
CA LYS A 14 -17.35 -14.72 10.15
C LYS A 14 -16.54 -15.39 9.06
N ASN A 15 -15.43 -15.98 9.42
CA ASN A 15 -14.64 -16.82 8.53
C ASN A 15 -14.77 -18.28 8.98
N THR A 16 -15.16 -19.15 8.05
CA THR A 16 -15.14 -20.60 8.25
C THR A 16 -13.95 -21.15 7.50
N ASN A 17 -13.07 -21.86 8.17
CA ASN A 17 -11.88 -22.42 7.58
C ASN A 17 -11.95 -23.95 7.63
N ASP A 18 -12.13 -24.57 6.48
CA ASP A 18 -12.04 -26.02 6.31
C ASP A 18 -10.61 -26.34 5.86
N ARG A 19 -9.91 -27.13 6.66
CA ARG A 19 -8.52 -27.49 6.43
C ARG A 19 -8.36 -28.99 6.54
N VAL A 20 -7.82 -29.60 5.49
CA VAL A 20 -7.40 -30.99 5.47
C VAL A 20 -5.87 -31.03 5.34
N ILE A 21 -5.21 -31.80 6.20
CA ILE A 21 -3.79 -32.08 6.10
C ILE A 21 -3.66 -33.57 5.83
N ALA A 22 -3.00 -33.93 4.73
CA ALA A 22 -2.78 -35.31 4.37
C ALA A 22 -1.35 -35.50 3.85
N THR A 23 -0.78 -36.67 4.08
CA THR A 23 0.43 -37.10 3.39
C THR A 23 0.02 -37.72 2.06
N VAL A 24 0.57 -37.23 0.96
CA VAL A 24 0.24 -37.69 -0.38
C VAL A 24 1.42 -38.46 -0.97
N THR A 25 1.14 -39.64 -1.52
CA THR A 25 2.14 -40.44 -2.25
C THR A 25 1.65 -40.64 -3.69
N TYR A 26 2.56 -40.50 -4.64
CA TYR A 26 2.27 -40.73 -6.04
C TYR A 26 2.79 -42.11 -6.46
N SER A 27 1.94 -42.93 -7.07
CA SER A 27 2.31 -44.19 -7.72
C SER A 27 3.08 -43.92 -9.02
N ASN A 28 3.87 -44.86 -9.48
CA ASN A 28 4.55 -44.81 -10.79
C ASN A 28 3.56 -44.65 -11.98
N SER A 29 2.30 -44.96 -11.78
CA SER A 29 1.23 -44.74 -12.76
C SER A 29 0.59 -43.34 -12.67
N GLY A 30 1.09 -42.47 -11.79
CA GLY A 30 0.54 -41.12 -11.58
C GLY A 30 -0.72 -41.08 -10.69
N SER A 31 -1.13 -42.21 -10.12
CA SER A 31 -2.25 -42.23 -9.18
C SER A 31 -1.83 -41.67 -7.82
N GLU A 32 -2.66 -40.80 -7.27
CA GLU A 32 -2.48 -40.17 -5.96
C GLU A 32 -3.13 -41.05 -4.87
N ALA A 33 -2.41 -41.30 -3.79
CA ALA A 33 -2.95 -41.95 -2.59
C ALA A 33 -2.63 -41.06 -1.37
N SER A 34 -3.68 -40.73 -0.62
CA SER A 34 -3.57 -39.93 0.60
C SER A 34 -3.52 -40.83 1.83
N PHE A 35 -2.53 -40.58 2.71
CA PHE A 35 -2.36 -41.26 3.99
C PHE A 35 -2.41 -40.22 5.11
N ASP A 36 -2.70 -40.66 6.33
CA ASP A 36 -2.76 -39.82 7.53
C ASP A 36 -3.60 -38.57 7.32
N VAL A 37 -4.77 -38.73 6.76
CA VAL A 37 -5.73 -37.64 6.58
C VAL A 37 -6.18 -37.19 7.97
N SER A 38 -5.75 -35.98 8.36
CA SER A 38 -6.21 -35.32 9.59
C SER A 38 -7.21 -34.25 9.21
N ASP A 39 -8.47 -34.48 9.56
CA ASP A 39 -9.48 -33.44 9.50
C ASP A 39 -9.22 -32.45 10.64
N VAL A 40 -8.62 -31.33 10.30
CA VAL A 40 -8.48 -30.23 11.26
C VAL A 40 -9.86 -29.62 11.47
N VAL A 41 -10.31 -29.66 12.71
CA VAL A 41 -11.62 -29.15 13.12
C VAL A 41 -11.89 -27.78 12.50
N THR A 42 -12.99 -27.70 11.76
CA THR A 42 -13.48 -26.44 11.17
C THR A 42 -13.71 -25.41 12.27
N THR A 43 -12.85 -24.42 12.35
CA THR A 43 -12.98 -23.36 13.34
C THR A 43 -13.66 -22.16 12.72
N LYS A 44 -14.79 -21.75 13.31
CA LYS A 44 -15.45 -20.49 12.97
C LYS A 44 -14.79 -19.37 13.74
N ILE A 45 -14.09 -18.47 13.05
CA ILE A 45 -13.40 -17.33 13.66
C ILE A 45 -14.10 -16.05 13.25
N ASN A 46 -14.41 -15.20 14.21
CA ASN A 46 -14.85 -13.83 13.94
C ASN A 46 -13.62 -12.98 13.61
N MET A 47 -13.53 -12.53 12.37
CA MET A 47 -12.49 -11.61 11.95
C MET A 47 -13.00 -10.17 12.05
N ILE A 48 -12.12 -9.26 12.37
CA ILE A 48 -12.40 -7.84 12.51
C ILE A 48 -11.56 -7.11 11.48
N ASN A 49 -12.23 -6.30 10.63
CA ASN A 49 -11.55 -5.26 9.86
C ASN A 49 -11.54 -4.01 10.74
N PRO A 50 -10.38 -3.52 11.18
CA PRO A 50 -10.28 -2.46 12.17
C PRO A 50 -10.81 -1.13 11.64
N SER A 51 -11.26 -0.27 12.56
CA SER A 51 -11.62 1.12 12.20
C SER A 51 -10.37 1.90 11.77
N LYS A 52 -10.56 2.77 10.77
CA LYS A 52 -9.51 3.59 10.19
C LYS A 52 -9.96 5.04 10.12
N PHE A 53 -9.07 5.95 10.55
CA PHE A 53 -9.22 7.40 10.44
C PHE A 53 -8.05 7.94 9.63
N SER A 54 -8.33 8.80 8.64
CA SER A 54 -7.29 9.48 7.88
C SER A 54 -7.58 10.97 7.81
N PHE A 55 -6.56 11.78 8.02
CA PHE A 55 -6.58 13.23 7.89
C PHE A 55 -5.49 13.65 6.92
N GLY A 56 -5.86 14.46 5.95
CA GLY A 56 -4.92 15.01 5.00
C GLY A 56 -5.04 16.53 4.92
N ALA A 57 -3.90 17.18 4.75
CA ALA A 57 -3.82 18.60 4.49
C ALA A 57 -2.76 18.90 3.42
N GLY A 58 -3.01 19.91 2.59
CA GLY A 58 -2.06 20.29 1.56
C GLY A 58 -2.25 21.75 1.14
N ILE A 59 -1.15 22.30 0.65
CA ILE A 59 -1.11 23.66 0.10
C ILE A 59 -0.35 23.63 -1.22
N GLY A 60 -0.80 24.45 -2.14
CA GLY A 60 -0.13 24.52 -3.45
C GLY A 60 -0.78 25.52 -4.38
N GLU A 61 -0.16 25.64 -5.55
CA GLU A 61 -0.66 26.40 -6.68
C GLU A 61 -0.90 25.44 -7.85
N ALA A 62 -2.12 25.49 -8.39
CA ALA A 62 -2.51 24.60 -9.49
C ALA A 62 -1.52 24.68 -10.66
N LYS A 63 -1.12 23.50 -11.20
CA LYS A 63 -0.18 23.36 -12.31
C LYS A 63 1.26 23.82 -12.05
N LYS A 64 1.60 24.19 -10.82
CA LYS A 64 2.96 24.58 -10.44
C LYS A 64 3.53 23.67 -9.35
N TRP A 65 2.93 23.66 -8.21
CA TRP A 65 3.42 22.87 -7.09
C TRP A 65 2.32 22.54 -6.08
N LEU A 66 2.53 21.46 -5.37
CA LEU A 66 1.72 21.10 -4.21
C LEU A 66 2.61 20.38 -3.21
N ILE A 67 2.45 20.67 -1.95
CA ILE A 67 2.96 19.92 -0.83
C ILE A 67 1.81 19.53 0.09
N GLY A 68 1.84 18.31 0.58
CA GLY A 68 0.78 17.80 1.45
C GLY A 68 1.28 16.75 2.40
N THR A 69 0.48 16.50 3.42
CA THR A 69 0.67 15.45 4.41
C THR A 69 -0.63 14.68 4.62
N ASP A 70 -0.49 13.40 4.91
CA ASP A 70 -1.59 12.52 5.31
C ASP A 70 -1.18 11.75 6.56
N ILE A 71 -2.09 11.68 7.54
CA ILE A 71 -1.91 10.90 8.76
C ILE A 71 -3.07 9.93 8.85
N THR A 72 -2.76 8.64 8.96
CA THR A 72 -3.73 7.56 9.08
C THR A 72 -3.52 6.80 10.39
N PHE A 73 -4.61 6.59 11.13
CA PHE A 73 -4.66 5.78 12.34
C PHE A 73 -5.54 4.56 12.11
N ILE A 74 -5.07 3.37 12.51
CA ILE A 74 -5.80 2.11 12.40
C ILE A 74 -5.81 1.43 13.76
N ASN A 75 -6.99 1.05 14.25
CA ASN A 75 -7.15 0.41 15.57
C ASN A 75 -6.96 -1.11 15.48
N ASN A 76 -5.71 -1.55 15.40
CA ASN A 76 -5.34 -2.96 15.19
C ASN A 76 -5.31 -3.81 16.49
N LYS A 77 -5.48 -3.23 17.67
CA LYS A 77 -5.38 -3.95 18.96
C LYS A 77 -6.32 -5.16 19.09
N LYS A 78 -7.43 -5.16 18.35
CA LYS A 78 -8.41 -6.24 18.35
C LYS A 78 -8.18 -7.28 17.26
N LEU A 79 -7.13 -7.13 16.46
CA LEU A 79 -6.79 -8.13 15.45
C LEU A 79 -6.38 -9.43 16.16
N ILE A 80 -6.93 -10.54 15.66
CA ILE A 80 -6.60 -11.88 16.13
C ILE A 80 -5.72 -12.52 15.07
N ASN A 81 -4.59 -13.06 15.49
CA ASN A 81 -3.78 -13.87 14.59
C ASN A 81 -4.53 -15.17 14.27
N ARG A 82 -4.85 -15.38 13.02
CA ARG A 82 -5.58 -16.56 12.53
C ARG A 82 -4.79 -17.86 12.69
N PHE A 83 -3.48 -17.74 12.59
CA PHE A 83 -2.57 -18.85 12.75
C PHE A 83 -2.02 -18.71 14.16
N ASP A 84 -2.40 -19.58 15.06
CA ASP A 84 -1.93 -19.58 16.43
C ASP A 84 -0.39 -19.73 16.44
N MET A 85 0.30 -18.62 16.20
CA MET A 85 1.76 -18.53 16.14
C MET A 85 2.39 -18.37 17.53
N GLY A 86 1.63 -18.73 18.57
CA GLY A 86 2.08 -18.60 19.94
C GLY A 86 2.11 -17.14 20.41
N SER A 87 2.64 -16.92 21.62
CA SER A 87 2.68 -15.62 22.30
C SER A 87 3.67 -14.61 21.70
N ALA A 88 4.41 -14.98 20.66
CA ALA A 88 5.45 -14.14 20.08
C ALA A 88 4.93 -13.00 19.17
N VAL A 89 3.69 -13.11 18.70
CA VAL A 89 3.09 -12.15 17.77
C VAL A 89 1.86 -11.49 18.40
N SER A 90 1.84 -10.18 18.44
CA SER A 90 0.72 -9.38 18.92
C SER A 90 0.48 -8.17 18.00
N PHE A 91 -0.63 -7.47 18.21
CA PHE A 91 -0.99 -6.30 17.43
C PHE A 91 -1.15 -5.08 18.32
N GLU A 92 -0.67 -3.95 17.84
CA GLU A 92 -0.87 -2.62 18.40
C GLU A 92 -1.56 -1.70 17.40
N ASN A 93 -1.92 -0.50 17.81
CA ASN A 93 -2.48 0.47 16.88
C ASN A 93 -1.42 0.88 15.85
N SER A 94 -1.83 0.93 14.58
CA SER A 94 -0.98 1.39 13.49
C SER A 94 -1.13 2.89 13.28
N THR A 95 -0.02 3.55 12.98
CA THR A 95 0.01 4.97 12.58
C THR A 95 0.88 5.09 11.34
N ARG A 96 0.33 5.69 10.29
CA ARG A 96 1.04 6.02 9.06
C ARG A 96 1.05 7.50 8.85
N ILE A 97 2.22 8.06 8.57
CA ILE A 97 2.43 9.47 8.22
C ILE A 97 3.09 9.49 6.84
N ALA A 98 2.51 10.25 5.93
CA ALA A 98 3.08 10.47 4.60
C ALA A 98 3.17 11.96 4.34
N VAL A 99 4.30 12.41 3.80
CA VAL A 99 4.52 13.78 3.35
C VAL A 99 5.04 13.71 1.93
N GLY A 100 4.51 14.54 1.05
CA GLY A 100 4.96 14.53 -0.33
C GLY A 100 4.44 15.70 -1.11
N GLY A 101 4.91 15.81 -2.34
CA GLY A 101 4.49 16.87 -3.22
C GLY A 101 4.97 16.71 -4.64
N TYR A 102 4.59 17.69 -5.45
CA TYR A 102 5.06 17.79 -6.81
C TYR A 102 5.43 19.23 -7.16
N TYR A 103 6.28 19.34 -8.16
CA TYR A 103 6.70 20.61 -8.75
C TYR A 103 6.75 20.50 -10.28
N VAL A 104 6.25 21.54 -10.95
CA VAL A 104 6.30 21.71 -12.41
C VAL A 104 6.88 23.08 -12.70
N PRO A 105 8.09 23.18 -13.25
CA PRO A 105 8.75 24.46 -13.48
C PRO A 105 7.91 25.43 -14.33
N LYS A 106 7.43 24.97 -15.49
CA LYS A 106 6.57 25.75 -16.38
C LYS A 106 5.74 24.81 -17.26
N TYR A 107 4.48 24.57 -16.86
CA TYR A 107 3.65 23.56 -17.48
C TYR A 107 3.30 23.85 -18.96
N ASP A 108 3.27 25.11 -19.37
CA ASP A 108 2.94 25.63 -20.70
C ASP A 108 4.16 25.97 -21.56
N SER A 109 5.36 25.48 -21.21
CA SER A 109 6.58 25.73 -21.95
C SER A 109 6.55 25.06 -23.33
N PHE A 110 6.70 25.85 -24.41
CA PHE A 110 6.81 25.34 -25.77
C PHE A 110 8.25 25.01 -26.15
N SER A 111 9.23 25.70 -25.57
CA SER A 111 10.64 25.62 -25.97
C SER A 111 11.44 24.58 -25.19
N ASN A 112 11.03 24.22 -23.95
CA ASN A 112 11.79 23.32 -23.12
C ASN A 112 10.89 22.23 -22.52
N TYR A 113 11.14 20.99 -22.93
CA TYR A 113 10.39 19.82 -22.47
C TYR A 113 10.55 19.58 -20.97
N LEU A 114 11.75 19.76 -20.42
CA LEU A 114 12.06 19.52 -19.00
C LEU A 114 11.21 20.41 -18.06
N ASN A 115 10.84 21.59 -18.53
CA ASN A 115 10.00 22.51 -17.76
C ASN A 115 8.55 22.02 -17.60
N ARG A 116 8.09 21.11 -18.46
CA ARG A 116 6.74 20.52 -18.41
C ARG A 116 6.67 19.24 -17.60
N ILE A 117 7.83 18.67 -17.24
CA ILE A 117 7.89 17.45 -16.43
C ILE A 117 7.33 17.76 -15.04
N VAL A 118 6.54 16.83 -14.53
CA VAL A 118 6.08 16.85 -13.13
C VAL A 118 7.09 16.09 -12.28
N TYR A 119 7.83 16.79 -11.47
CA TYR A 119 8.76 16.22 -10.49
C TYR A 119 8.01 15.92 -9.21
N ARG A 120 8.17 14.73 -8.65
CA ARG A 120 7.50 14.31 -7.42
C ARG A 120 8.51 13.76 -6.43
N ALA A 121 8.29 14.04 -5.15
CA ALA A 121 9.02 13.43 -4.08
C ALA A 121 8.11 13.23 -2.87
N GLY A 122 8.40 12.21 -2.08
CA GLY A 122 7.65 11.94 -0.86
C GLY A 122 8.42 11.05 0.10
N PHE A 123 7.95 11.07 1.34
CA PHE A 123 8.43 10.24 2.42
C PHE A 123 7.24 9.63 3.15
N LYS A 124 7.35 8.38 3.56
CA LYS A 124 6.38 7.71 4.43
C LYS A 124 7.08 7.10 5.63
N TYR A 125 6.39 7.16 6.75
CA TYR A 125 6.66 6.39 7.95
C TYR A 125 5.40 5.66 8.37
N GLU A 126 5.52 4.39 8.70
CA GLU A 126 4.41 3.57 9.16
C GLU A 126 4.87 2.68 10.32
N ASN A 127 4.24 2.85 11.49
CA ASN A 127 4.17 1.77 12.45
C ASN A 127 3.10 0.81 11.97
N THR A 128 3.48 -0.40 11.54
CA THR A 128 2.57 -1.36 10.91
C THR A 128 1.50 -1.92 11.85
N GLY A 129 1.66 -1.70 13.14
CA GLY A 129 0.82 -2.29 14.19
C GLY A 129 1.13 -3.76 14.48
N LEU A 130 2.16 -4.32 13.86
CA LEU A 130 2.63 -5.68 14.12
C LEU A 130 3.77 -5.64 15.15
N VAL A 131 3.64 -6.46 16.20
CA VAL A 131 4.66 -6.61 17.25
C VAL A 131 5.10 -8.07 17.28
N ILE A 132 6.40 -8.31 17.10
CA ILE A 132 7.00 -9.64 17.13
C ILE A 132 8.12 -9.63 18.19
N ASN A 133 8.12 -10.61 19.09
CA ASN A 133 9.07 -10.67 20.21
C ASN A 133 9.17 -9.33 20.98
N ASN A 134 8.03 -8.72 21.29
CA ASN A 134 7.92 -7.40 21.94
C ASN A 134 8.59 -6.26 21.17
N THR A 135 8.78 -6.39 19.87
CA THR A 135 9.39 -5.38 19.01
C THR A 135 8.39 -4.94 17.94
N SER A 136 8.09 -3.65 17.88
CA SER A 136 7.20 -3.07 16.85
C SER A 136 7.89 -3.03 15.51
N ILE A 137 7.17 -3.42 14.46
CA ILE A 137 7.66 -3.44 13.09
C ILE A 137 7.29 -2.13 12.40
N ASN A 138 8.31 -1.36 12.03
CA ASN A 138 8.17 -0.09 11.33
C ASN A 138 8.56 -0.20 9.86
N ASP A 139 7.97 0.66 9.03
CA ASP A 139 8.28 0.80 7.60
C ASP A 139 8.59 2.27 7.29
N TYR A 140 9.72 2.50 6.63
CA TYR A 140 10.16 3.81 6.16
C TYR A 140 10.35 3.75 4.65
N GLY A 141 9.85 4.74 3.93
CA GLY A 141 10.02 4.78 2.49
C GLY A 141 10.21 6.20 1.97
N MET A 142 11.08 6.34 0.97
CA MET A 142 11.25 7.54 0.16
C MET A 142 10.86 7.21 -1.27
N ASN A 143 10.11 8.07 -1.89
CA ASN A 143 9.72 7.91 -3.28
C ASN A 143 10.04 9.16 -4.10
N PHE A 144 10.40 8.92 -5.36
CA PHE A 144 10.64 9.94 -6.36
C PHE A 144 9.89 9.57 -7.63
N GLY A 145 9.39 10.57 -8.33
CA GLY A 145 8.60 10.31 -9.54
C GLY A 145 8.74 11.40 -10.58
N LEU A 146 8.58 10.99 -11.83
CA LEU A 146 8.55 11.86 -12.99
C LEU A 146 7.25 11.64 -13.77
N GLY A 147 6.56 12.72 -14.06
CA GLY A 147 5.41 12.71 -14.96
C GLY A 147 5.77 13.36 -16.29
N LEU A 148 5.98 12.54 -17.31
CA LEU A 148 6.43 12.94 -18.65
C LEU A 148 5.21 13.23 -19.53
N PRO A 149 4.94 14.46 -19.95
CA PRO A 149 3.82 14.77 -20.83
C PRO A 149 4.10 14.29 -22.28
N VAL A 150 3.16 13.51 -22.83
CA VAL A 150 3.21 12.99 -24.21
C VAL A 150 1.89 13.33 -24.90
N GLY A 151 1.87 14.42 -25.66
CA GLY A 151 0.62 14.95 -26.23
C GLY A 151 -0.39 15.31 -25.14
N LEU A 152 -1.59 14.73 -25.20
CA LEU A 152 -2.64 14.87 -24.16
C LEU A 152 -2.46 13.88 -23.01
N SER A 153 -1.61 12.87 -23.18
CA SER A 153 -1.37 11.78 -22.24
C SER A 153 -0.13 12.05 -21.39
N ARG A 154 0.12 11.18 -20.40
CA ARG A 154 1.30 11.27 -19.53
C ARG A 154 1.84 9.89 -19.20
N ILE A 155 3.16 9.74 -19.28
CA ILE A 155 3.89 8.58 -18.76
C ILE A 155 4.38 8.96 -17.36
N ASN A 156 4.08 8.13 -16.36
CA ASN A 156 4.52 8.31 -14.99
C ASN A 156 5.57 7.25 -14.69
N LEU A 157 6.73 7.69 -14.24
CA LEU A 157 7.80 6.83 -13.73
C LEU A 157 7.94 7.11 -12.24
N GLY A 158 8.13 6.07 -11.45
CA GLY A 158 8.33 6.21 -10.01
C GLY A 158 9.32 5.19 -9.49
N VAL A 159 10.14 5.61 -8.54
CA VAL A 159 11.03 4.75 -7.77
C VAL A 159 10.75 4.95 -6.28
N GLU A 160 10.78 3.87 -5.53
CA GLU A 160 10.64 3.88 -4.08
C GLU A 160 11.76 3.06 -3.47
N PHE A 161 12.40 3.60 -2.47
CA PHE A 161 13.36 2.95 -1.61
C PHE A 161 12.80 2.92 -0.20
N GLY A 162 12.88 1.79 0.46
CA GLY A 162 12.38 1.71 1.81
C GLY A 162 13.04 0.60 2.61
N ARG A 163 12.73 0.64 3.90
CA ARG A 163 13.22 -0.30 4.90
C ARG A 163 12.08 -0.67 5.83
N LYS A 164 11.83 -1.97 5.99
CA LYS A 164 10.80 -2.52 6.85
C LYS A 164 11.39 -3.51 7.83
N GLY A 165 10.97 -3.41 9.09
CA GLY A 165 11.43 -4.29 10.14
C GLY A 165 12.67 -3.78 10.89
N THR A 166 13.35 -4.68 11.56
CA THR A 166 14.56 -4.41 12.38
C THR A 166 15.34 -5.69 12.59
N THR A 167 16.65 -5.57 12.80
CA THR A 167 17.53 -6.68 13.15
C THR A 167 17.55 -6.99 14.65
N SER A 168 16.88 -6.17 15.49
CA SER A 168 16.78 -6.40 16.93
C SER A 168 15.98 -7.67 17.23
N ASN A 169 16.29 -8.35 18.33
CA ASN A 169 15.60 -9.56 18.81
C ASN A 169 15.51 -10.71 17.77
N ASN A 170 16.58 -10.89 16.96
CA ASN A 170 16.67 -11.88 15.89
C ASN A 170 15.55 -11.75 14.84
N LEU A 171 15.08 -10.54 14.59
CA LEU A 171 14.12 -10.26 13.54
C LEU A 171 14.85 -9.94 12.22
N ILE A 172 14.08 -9.92 11.14
CA ILE A 172 14.59 -9.62 9.80
C ILE A 172 14.24 -8.18 9.44
N GLU A 173 15.24 -7.48 8.92
CA GLU A 173 15.08 -6.17 8.30
C GLU A 173 15.14 -6.34 6.78
N GLU A 174 14.12 -5.85 6.09
CA GLU A 174 14.04 -5.84 4.63
C GLU A 174 14.35 -4.45 4.10
N ASN A 175 15.30 -4.36 3.18
CA ASN A 175 15.47 -3.19 2.32
C ASN A 175 14.81 -3.49 0.98
N TYR A 176 13.92 -2.62 0.51
CA TYR A 176 13.20 -2.82 -0.73
C TYR A 176 13.39 -1.67 -1.72
N PHE A 177 13.31 -2.03 -2.99
CA PHE A 177 13.31 -1.13 -4.12
C PHE A 177 12.14 -1.45 -5.03
N ASN A 178 11.28 -0.47 -5.28
CA ASN A 178 10.13 -0.59 -6.16
C ASN A 178 10.28 0.35 -7.35
N LEU A 179 10.05 -0.17 -8.56
CA LEU A 179 9.93 0.60 -9.78
C LEU A 179 8.47 0.56 -10.27
N SER A 180 7.91 1.72 -10.57
CA SER A 180 6.55 1.84 -11.10
C SER A 180 6.53 2.58 -12.42
N ILE A 181 5.76 2.07 -13.38
CA ILE A 181 5.52 2.70 -14.67
C ILE A 181 4.00 2.77 -14.87
N GLY A 182 3.48 3.96 -15.11
CA GLY A 182 2.05 4.18 -15.30
C GLY A 182 1.76 5.04 -16.52
N LEU A 183 0.65 4.77 -17.17
CA LEU A 183 0.14 5.56 -18.31
C LEU A 183 -1.15 6.25 -17.89
N SER A 184 -1.22 7.57 -18.10
CA SER A 184 -2.46 8.35 -17.96
C SER A 184 -2.88 8.77 -19.35
N LEU A 185 -3.91 8.11 -19.88
CA LEU A 185 -4.43 8.41 -21.22
C LEU A 185 -5.58 9.41 -21.06
N ASN A 186 -5.46 10.53 -21.76
CA ASN A 186 -6.50 11.53 -21.88
C ASN A 186 -6.86 11.69 -23.36
N ASP A 187 -8.16 11.66 -23.66
CA ASP A 187 -8.67 11.89 -24.99
C ASP A 187 -9.87 12.86 -24.93
N ILE A 188 -10.09 13.56 -26.05
CA ILE A 188 -11.23 14.48 -26.20
C ILE A 188 -12.33 13.73 -26.97
N TRP A 189 -13.27 13.12 -26.24
CA TRP A 189 -14.30 12.24 -26.79
C TRP A 189 -15.37 12.94 -27.64
N PHE A 190 -15.57 14.26 -27.46
CA PHE A 190 -16.57 15.00 -28.23
C PHE A 190 -16.00 16.31 -28.75
N LYS A 191 -15.47 16.31 -29.97
CA LYS A 191 -15.29 17.53 -30.76
C LYS A 191 -16.60 17.85 -31.48
N LYS A 192 -17.27 18.94 -31.08
CA LYS A 192 -18.36 19.49 -31.88
C LYS A 192 -17.76 19.94 -33.23
N GLY A 193 -18.17 19.30 -34.34
CA GLY A 193 -17.78 19.73 -35.66
C GLY A 193 -18.23 21.19 -35.87
N LYS A 194 -17.31 22.09 -36.22
CA LYS A 194 -17.69 23.38 -36.79
C LYS A 194 -18.25 23.08 -38.17
N ILE A 195 -19.53 23.38 -38.34
CA ILE A 195 -20.16 23.49 -39.68
C ILE A 195 -19.91 24.93 -40.08
N ASP A 196 -19.00 25.14 -41.02
CA ASP A 196 -18.80 26.43 -41.71
C ASP A 196 -19.87 26.55 -42.77
#